data_3e715e88d250270bc4ca3412f186c474
#
_entry.id   3e715e88d250270bc4ca3412f186c474
#
_cell.length_a   1.000
_cell.length_b   1.000
_cell.length_c   1.000
_cell.angle_alpha   90.00
_cell.angle_beta   90.00
_cell.angle_gamma   90.00
#
_symmetry.space_group_name_H-M   'P 1'
#
loop_
_entity.id
_entity.type
_entity.pdbx_description
1 polymer ?
#
loop_
_entity_poly.entity_id
_entity_poly.type
_entity_poly.pdbx_seq_one_letter_code
_entity_poly.pdbx_strand_id
1 'polypeptide(L)'
;MILAAPTPAAWVDAACEHWRELLADHANCEKKAASSALALMFAYPEDHELCRAMSRLAREELRHFEQVSLLQRRLQVNCERQRPGRYAARLRAALSQHEPDRKLDLLLAGALIEARSAERFALLAPRLPEPIGGFYAGLARAEGRHFEFYLRFAYRSGGGVDPASVRARLAALAAVEAELITASDAQLRFHSGPPHPAEFAPADASRDHAQAQRSGRLRGSSSSRNPSAPQASTLP
;
A
#
# COMPACT_ATOMS: atom_id res chain seq x y z
N MET A 1 -19.78 -2.13 10.54
CA MET A 1 -18.43 -1.62 10.29
C MET A 1 -17.50 -2.33 11.28
N ILE A 2 -16.37 -2.89 10.82
CA ILE A 2 -15.45 -3.66 11.70
C ILE A 2 -14.28 -2.82 12.22
N LEU A 3 -14.06 -1.64 11.64
CA LEU A 3 -13.02 -0.70 12.06
C LEU A 3 -13.49 0.08 13.30
N ALA A 4 -12.61 0.20 14.31
CA ALA A 4 -12.93 0.89 15.58
C ALA A 4 -12.72 2.41 15.51
N ALA A 5 -11.95 2.92 14.54
CA ALA A 5 -11.78 4.35 14.29
C ALA A 5 -11.75 4.63 12.78
N PRO A 6 -12.25 5.81 12.33
CA PRO A 6 -12.08 6.23 10.94
C PRO A 6 -10.64 6.66 10.67
N THR A 7 -10.23 6.63 9.41
CA THR A 7 -8.94 7.20 8.99
C THR A 7 -8.89 8.70 9.31
N PRO A 8 -7.85 9.20 10.02
CA PRO A 8 -7.71 10.61 10.35
C PRO A 8 -7.64 11.50 9.12
N ALA A 9 -8.33 12.66 9.16
CA ALA A 9 -8.31 13.62 8.06
C ALA A 9 -6.90 14.09 7.71
N ALA A 10 -6.05 14.33 8.71
CA ALA A 10 -4.65 14.71 8.51
C ALA A 10 -3.84 13.66 7.74
N TRP A 11 -4.16 12.36 7.88
CA TRP A 11 -3.55 11.31 7.05
C TRP A 11 -4.01 11.44 5.59
N VAL A 12 -5.32 11.67 5.38
CA VAL A 12 -5.90 11.81 4.03
C VAL A 12 -5.32 13.02 3.30
N ASP A 13 -5.17 14.15 4.00
CA ASP A 13 -4.58 15.37 3.44
C ASP A 13 -3.13 15.14 3.03
N ALA A 14 -2.30 14.58 3.92
CA ALA A 14 -0.93 14.23 3.62
C ALA A 14 -0.82 13.21 2.47
N ALA A 15 -1.70 12.22 2.42
CA ALA A 15 -1.73 11.22 1.36
C ALA A 15 -2.08 11.82 -0.02
N CYS A 16 -2.95 12.84 -0.06
CA CYS A 16 -3.26 13.55 -1.28
C CYS A 16 -2.09 14.45 -1.74
N GLU A 17 -1.41 15.10 -0.82
CA GLU A 17 -0.24 15.94 -1.11
C GLU A 17 0.95 15.10 -1.60
N HIS A 18 1.23 13.99 -0.92
CA HIS A 18 2.36 13.09 -1.19
C HIS A 18 1.94 11.80 -1.90
N TRP A 19 0.98 11.88 -2.80
CA TRP A 19 0.40 10.70 -3.47
C TRP A 19 1.44 9.85 -4.24
N ARG A 20 2.55 10.44 -4.72
CA ARG A 20 3.61 9.69 -5.40
C ARG A 20 4.31 8.72 -4.45
N GLU A 21 4.63 9.18 -3.25
CA GLU A 21 5.24 8.34 -2.19
C GLU A 21 4.28 7.26 -1.73
N LEU A 22 3.00 7.64 -1.58
CA LEU A 22 1.94 6.70 -1.22
C LEU A 22 1.77 5.62 -2.29
N LEU A 23 1.78 5.99 -3.58
CA LEU A 23 1.69 5.05 -4.69
C LEU A 23 2.90 4.10 -4.74
N ALA A 24 4.09 4.56 -4.36
CA ALA A 24 5.28 3.72 -4.24
C ALA A 24 5.14 2.70 -3.09
N ASP A 25 4.59 3.09 -1.94
CA ASP A 25 4.31 2.18 -0.82
C ASP A 25 3.18 1.20 -1.14
N HIS A 26 2.15 1.64 -1.86
CA HIS A 26 1.00 0.83 -2.24
C HIS A 26 1.43 -0.46 -2.99
N ALA A 27 2.33 -0.37 -3.96
CA ALA A 27 2.86 -1.56 -4.64
C ALA A 27 3.50 -2.59 -3.68
N ASN A 28 4.04 -2.13 -2.53
CA ASN A 28 4.53 -3.04 -1.50
C ASN A 28 3.40 -3.65 -0.67
N CYS A 29 2.28 -2.94 -0.50
CA CYS A 29 1.11 -3.47 0.19
C CYS A 29 0.52 -4.66 -0.57
N GLU A 30 0.35 -4.56 -1.88
CA GLU A 30 -0.15 -5.63 -2.73
C GLU A 30 0.74 -6.89 -2.67
N LYS A 31 2.06 -6.72 -2.75
CA LYS A 31 3.01 -7.84 -2.60
C LYS A 31 2.91 -8.51 -1.21
N LYS A 32 2.71 -7.73 -0.16
CA LYS A 32 2.54 -8.25 1.20
C LYS A 32 1.21 -8.99 1.35
N ALA A 33 0.12 -8.47 0.77
CA ALA A 33 -1.19 -9.12 0.76
C ALA A 33 -1.10 -10.49 0.06
N ALA A 34 -0.52 -10.55 -1.14
CA ALA A 34 -0.28 -11.81 -1.85
C ALA A 34 0.58 -12.78 -1.02
N SER A 35 1.67 -12.30 -0.40
CA SER A 35 2.54 -13.12 0.46
C SER A 35 1.81 -13.63 1.69
N SER A 36 0.93 -12.84 2.30
CA SER A 36 0.13 -13.26 3.46
C SER A 36 -0.89 -14.35 3.09
N ALA A 37 -1.52 -14.23 1.93
CA ALA A 37 -2.41 -15.27 1.41
C ALA A 37 -1.66 -16.59 1.15
N LEU A 38 -0.47 -16.54 0.56
CA LEU A 38 0.39 -17.72 0.39
C LEU A 38 0.82 -18.31 1.74
N ALA A 39 1.18 -17.48 2.72
CA ALA A 39 1.56 -17.94 4.05
C ALA A 39 0.43 -18.70 4.76
N LEU A 40 -0.83 -18.28 4.58
CA LEU A 40 -2.01 -19.01 5.10
C LEU A 40 -2.17 -20.38 4.44
N MET A 41 -1.90 -20.50 3.13
CA MET A 41 -1.94 -21.80 2.43
C MET A 41 -0.88 -22.77 2.96
N PHE A 42 0.33 -22.27 3.27
CA PHE A 42 1.39 -23.08 3.85
C PHE A 42 1.12 -23.48 5.32
N ALA A 43 0.48 -22.58 6.07
CA ALA A 43 0.18 -22.82 7.48
C ALA A 43 -0.97 -23.82 7.69
N TYR A 44 -1.94 -23.88 6.76
CA TYR A 44 -3.17 -24.67 6.90
C TYR A 44 -3.46 -25.49 5.62
N PRO A 45 -2.55 -26.36 5.19
CA PRO A 45 -2.69 -27.12 3.94
C PRO A 45 -3.87 -28.09 3.94
N GLU A 46 -4.34 -28.52 5.12
CA GLU A 46 -5.49 -29.38 5.32
C GLU A 46 -6.84 -28.67 5.07
N ASP A 47 -6.88 -27.36 5.16
CA ASP A 47 -8.08 -26.57 4.84
C ASP A 47 -8.11 -26.24 3.33
N HIS A 48 -8.53 -27.24 2.54
CA HIS A 48 -8.55 -27.12 1.10
C HIS A 48 -9.41 -25.96 0.58
N GLU A 49 -10.48 -25.62 1.29
CA GLU A 49 -11.33 -24.51 0.89
C GLU A 49 -10.65 -23.17 1.12
N LEU A 50 -10.00 -23.01 2.30
CA LEU A 50 -9.15 -21.85 2.58
C LEU A 50 -8.02 -21.74 1.55
N CYS A 51 -7.29 -22.82 1.29
CA CYS A 51 -6.18 -22.84 0.34
C CYS A 51 -6.62 -22.40 -1.07
N ARG A 52 -7.74 -22.93 -1.58
CA ARG A 52 -8.29 -22.53 -2.88
C ARG A 52 -8.65 -21.05 -2.93
N ALA A 53 -9.20 -20.56 -1.85
CA ALA A 53 -9.62 -19.19 -1.71
C ALA A 53 -8.41 -18.24 -1.60
N MET A 54 -7.43 -18.53 -0.76
CA MET A 54 -6.17 -17.79 -0.65
C MET A 54 -5.37 -17.79 -1.95
N SER A 55 -5.38 -18.89 -2.70
CA SER A 55 -4.77 -18.96 -4.03
C SER A 55 -5.40 -17.99 -5.03
N ARG A 56 -6.73 -17.80 -4.98
CA ARG A 56 -7.40 -16.79 -5.83
C ARG A 56 -7.05 -15.38 -5.40
N LEU A 57 -7.09 -15.13 -4.10
CA LEU A 57 -6.73 -13.84 -3.52
C LEU A 57 -5.29 -13.45 -3.88
N ALA A 58 -4.32 -14.33 -3.65
CA ALA A 58 -2.92 -14.05 -3.98
C ALA A 58 -2.72 -13.64 -5.46
N ARG A 59 -3.44 -14.28 -6.39
CA ARG A 59 -3.38 -13.90 -7.81
C ARG A 59 -4.07 -12.57 -8.09
N GLU A 60 -5.11 -12.21 -7.35
CA GLU A 60 -5.78 -10.91 -7.47
C GLU A 60 -4.85 -9.80 -6.98
N GLU A 61 -4.21 -9.98 -5.82
CA GLU A 61 -3.23 -9.03 -5.27
C GLU A 61 -2.00 -8.85 -6.17
N LEU A 62 -1.51 -9.92 -6.80
CA LEU A 62 -0.43 -9.80 -7.78
C LEU A 62 -0.85 -9.04 -9.04
N ARG A 63 -2.10 -9.16 -9.48
CA ARG A 63 -2.64 -8.32 -10.57
C ARG A 63 -2.77 -6.86 -10.16
N HIS A 64 -3.21 -6.57 -8.93
CA HIS A 64 -3.21 -5.21 -8.39
C HIS A 64 -1.80 -4.64 -8.38
N PHE A 65 -0.81 -5.40 -7.91
CA PHE A 65 0.60 -5.02 -7.97
C PHE A 65 1.07 -4.69 -9.39
N GLU A 66 0.74 -5.50 -10.38
CA GLU A 66 1.09 -5.26 -11.78
C GLU A 66 0.46 -3.95 -12.29
N GLN A 67 -0.82 -3.72 -11.97
CA GLN A 67 -1.55 -2.50 -12.33
C GLN A 67 -0.93 -1.25 -11.67
N VAL A 68 -0.61 -1.31 -10.37
CA VAL A 68 0.09 -0.23 -9.65
C VAL A 68 1.45 0.04 -10.30
N SER A 69 2.21 -1.01 -10.63
CA SER A 69 3.54 -0.88 -11.25
C SER A 69 3.47 -0.24 -12.64
N LEU A 70 2.45 -0.55 -13.42
CA LEU A 70 2.21 0.11 -14.71
C LEU A 70 1.86 1.59 -14.52
N LEU A 71 1.02 1.89 -13.52
CA LEU A 71 0.63 3.26 -13.20
C LEU A 71 1.84 4.09 -12.72
N GLN A 72 2.69 3.53 -11.86
CA GLN A 72 3.95 4.15 -11.42
C GLN A 72 4.86 4.50 -12.61
N ARG A 73 5.06 3.58 -13.54
CA ARG A 73 5.84 3.83 -14.77
C ARG A 73 5.25 4.95 -15.61
N ARG A 74 3.93 4.93 -15.84
CA ARG A 74 3.21 5.95 -16.61
C ARG A 74 3.33 7.35 -15.98
N LEU A 75 3.29 7.42 -14.65
CA LEU A 75 3.33 8.67 -13.89
C LEU A 75 4.76 9.06 -13.46
N GLN A 76 5.76 8.31 -13.90
CA GLN A 76 7.19 8.54 -13.58
C GLN A 76 7.43 8.59 -12.06
N VAL A 77 6.75 7.73 -11.30
CA VAL A 77 6.96 7.59 -9.86
C VAL A 77 8.20 6.73 -9.61
N ASN A 78 9.15 7.26 -8.87
CA ASN A 78 10.36 6.52 -8.49
C ASN A 78 10.03 5.44 -7.45
N CYS A 79 10.48 4.21 -7.70
CA CYS A 79 10.22 3.05 -6.86
C CYS A 79 11.52 2.62 -6.17
N GLU A 80 11.78 3.16 -5.01
CA GLU A 80 12.92 2.78 -4.18
C GLU A 80 12.55 1.69 -3.17
N ARG A 81 13.58 1.00 -2.66
CA ARG A 81 13.41 0.04 -1.57
C ARG A 81 13.00 0.78 -0.30
N GLN A 82 11.80 0.52 0.15
CA GLN A 82 11.27 1.14 1.36
C GLN A 82 11.52 0.27 2.59
N ARG A 83 11.80 0.93 3.73
CA ARG A 83 11.85 0.25 5.03
C ARG A 83 10.42 -0.08 5.48
N PRO A 84 10.20 -1.25 6.11
CA PRO A 84 8.88 -1.60 6.65
C PRO A 84 8.41 -0.57 7.68
N GLY A 85 7.13 -0.18 7.57
CA GLY A 85 6.46 0.60 8.61
C GLY A 85 6.12 -0.24 9.85
N ARG A 86 5.71 0.42 10.94
CA ARG A 86 5.39 -0.25 12.22
C ARG A 86 4.08 -1.04 12.19
N TYR A 87 3.12 -0.67 11.34
CA TYR A 87 1.74 -1.17 11.36
C TYR A 87 1.66 -2.71 11.36
N ALA A 88 2.19 -3.35 10.33
CA ALA A 88 2.10 -4.80 10.18
C ALA A 88 2.79 -5.56 11.32
N ALA A 89 3.96 -5.07 11.79
CA ALA A 89 4.69 -5.69 12.90
C ALA A 89 3.91 -5.58 14.22
N ARG A 90 3.33 -4.43 14.51
CA ARG A 90 2.56 -4.17 15.73
C ARG A 90 1.23 -4.92 15.74
N LEU A 91 0.50 -4.93 14.62
CA LEU A 91 -0.72 -5.72 14.51
C LEU A 91 -0.42 -7.21 14.70
N ARG A 92 0.65 -7.72 14.06
CA ARG A 92 1.08 -9.11 14.23
C ARG A 92 1.46 -9.46 15.67
N ALA A 93 2.06 -8.55 16.42
CA ALA A 93 2.42 -8.76 17.81
C ALA A 93 1.20 -8.94 18.73
N ALA A 94 0.02 -8.48 18.32
CA ALA A 94 -1.24 -8.65 19.05
C ALA A 94 -1.94 -10.00 18.78
N LEU A 95 -1.44 -10.77 17.79
CA LEU A 95 -2.03 -12.05 17.41
C LEU A 95 -1.56 -13.18 18.31
N SER A 96 -2.44 -14.14 18.58
CA SER A 96 -2.10 -15.38 19.24
C SER A 96 -1.00 -16.14 18.47
N GLN A 97 -0.10 -16.77 19.22
CA GLN A 97 0.94 -17.63 18.66
C GLN A 97 0.54 -19.11 18.69
N HIS A 98 -0.59 -19.46 19.34
CA HIS A 98 -1.05 -20.82 19.57
C HIS A 98 -2.36 -21.12 18.85
N GLU A 99 -2.45 -22.31 18.27
CA GLU A 99 -3.69 -22.81 17.69
C GLU A 99 -4.70 -23.21 18.81
N PRO A 100 -5.99 -23.08 18.56
CA PRO A 100 -6.65 -22.69 17.31
C PRO A 100 -6.76 -21.16 17.11
N ASP A 101 -6.47 -20.36 18.12
CA ASP A 101 -6.67 -18.90 18.13
C ASP A 101 -5.79 -18.20 17.09
N ARG A 102 -4.62 -18.76 16.80
CA ARG A 102 -3.70 -18.20 15.80
C ARG A 102 -4.33 -18.13 14.41
N LYS A 103 -5.00 -19.19 13.97
CA LYS A 103 -5.70 -19.22 12.68
C LYS A 103 -6.78 -18.15 12.62
N LEU A 104 -7.60 -18.08 13.67
CA LEU A 104 -8.66 -17.07 13.80
C LEU A 104 -8.08 -15.66 13.71
N ASP A 105 -7.05 -15.38 14.48
CA ASP A 105 -6.42 -14.06 14.56
C ASP A 105 -5.79 -13.63 13.23
N LEU A 106 -5.15 -14.54 12.51
CA LEU A 106 -4.59 -14.26 11.18
C LEU A 106 -5.68 -13.86 10.18
N LEU A 107 -6.83 -14.53 10.22
CA LEU A 107 -7.97 -14.22 9.36
C LEU A 107 -8.62 -12.89 9.76
N LEU A 108 -8.79 -12.62 11.05
CA LEU A 108 -9.33 -11.37 11.56
C LEU A 108 -8.41 -10.18 11.23
N ALA A 109 -7.09 -10.35 11.38
CA ALA A 109 -6.12 -9.33 11.00
C ALA A 109 -6.15 -9.06 9.49
N GLY A 110 -6.26 -10.09 8.66
CA GLY A 110 -6.48 -9.93 7.22
C GLY A 110 -7.74 -9.11 6.94
N ALA A 111 -8.88 -9.45 7.56
CA ALA A 111 -10.12 -8.69 7.40
C ALA A 111 -9.98 -7.20 7.78
N LEU A 112 -9.25 -6.89 8.87
CA LEU A 112 -9.02 -5.50 9.29
C LEU A 112 -8.13 -4.73 8.31
N ILE A 113 -7.08 -5.36 7.78
CA ILE A 113 -6.18 -4.76 6.80
C ILE A 113 -6.96 -4.41 5.52
N GLU A 114 -7.74 -5.36 4.99
CA GLU A 114 -8.53 -5.14 3.77
C GLU A 114 -9.64 -4.09 3.96
N ALA A 115 -10.32 -4.11 5.12
CA ALA A 115 -11.32 -3.11 5.45
C ALA A 115 -10.71 -1.70 5.53
N ARG A 116 -9.49 -1.57 6.10
CA ARG A 116 -8.76 -0.29 6.14
C ARG A 116 -8.31 0.15 4.76
N SER A 117 -7.84 -0.78 3.93
CA SER A 117 -7.49 -0.52 2.54
C SER A 117 -8.70 -0.01 1.75
N ALA A 118 -9.84 -0.69 1.86
CA ALA A 118 -11.09 -0.28 1.20
C ALA A 118 -11.53 1.13 1.60
N GLU A 119 -11.49 1.45 2.91
CA GLU A 119 -11.83 2.78 3.43
C GLU A 119 -10.88 3.85 2.87
N ARG A 120 -9.57 3.61 2.91
CA ARG A 120 -8.57 4.58 2.43
C ARG A 120 -8.65 4.80 0.94
N PHE A 121 -8.82 3.77 0.16
CA PHE A 121 -9.05 3.91 -1.28
C PHE A 121 -10.32 4.71 -1.58
N ALA A 122 -11.41 4.46 -0.85
CA ALA A 122 -12.66 5.22 -1.01
C ALA A 122 -12.52 6.71 -0.65
N LEU A 123 -11.73 7.04 0.38
CA LEU A 123 -11.45 8.42 0.78
C LEU A 123 -10.53 9.16 -0.20
N LEU A 124 -9.56 8.44 -0.79
CA LEU A 124 -8.58 9.03 -1.70
C LEU A 124 -9.08 9.15 -3.13
N ALA A 125 -9.91 8.21 -3.60
CA ALA A 125 -10.38 8.17 -4.98
C ALA A 125 -10.96 9.50 -5.50
N PRO A 126 -11.86 10.21 -4.78
CA PRO A 126 -12.43 11.47 -5.25
C PRO A 126 -11.47 12.66 -5.14
N ARG A 127 -10.32 12.50 -4.47
CA ARG A 127 -9.39 13.59 -4.15
C ARG A 127 -8.10 13.53 -4.97
N LEU A 128 -7.81 12.39 -5.59
CA LEU A 128 -6.60 12.20 -6.38
C LEU A 128 -6.85 12.47 -7.87
N PRO A 129 -5.83 12.95 -8.61
CA PRO A 129 -5.97 13.18 -10.03
C PRO A 129 -6.15 11.89 -10.82
N GLU A 130 -6.78 11.96 -11.98
CA GLU A 130 -6.80 10.84 -12.92
C GLU A 130 -5.38 10.58 -13.48
N PRO A 131 -5.02 9.32 -13.70
CA PRO A 131 -5.84 8.10 -13.61
C PRO A 131 -5.85 7.42 -12.23
N ILE A 132 -5.26 8.01 -11.19
CA ILE A 132 -5.14 7.38 -9.86
C ILE A 132 -6.50 7.28 -9.18
N GLY A 133 -7.31 8.35 -9.26
CA GLY A 133 -8.63 8.41 -8.63
C GLY A 133 -9.53 7.26 -9.11
N GLY A 134 -9.66 7.10 -10.42
CA GLY A 134 -10.45 6.01 -11.02
C GLY A 134 -9.91 4.61 -10.67
N PHE A 135 -8.58 4.45 -10.62
CA PHE A 135 -7.94 3.20 -10.21
C PHE A 135 -8.26 2.86 -8.75
N TYR A 136 -8.12 3.82 -7.83
CA TYR A 136 -8.42 3.63 -6.40
C TYR A 136 -9.91 3.39 -6.13
N ALA A 137 -10.81 3.98 -6.90
CA ALA A 137 -12.24 3.64 -6.84
C ALA A 137 -12.51 2.17 -7.21
N GLY A 138 -11.75 1.61 -8.13
CA GLY A 138 -11.79 0.19 -8.47
C GLY A 138 -11.32 -0.69 -7.31
N LEU A 139 -10.17 -0.35 -6.72
CA LEU A 139 -9.59 -1.08 -5.58
C LEU A 139 -10.47 -1.03 -4.33
N ALA A 140 -11.09 0.09 -4.01
CA ALA A 140 -12.01 0.18 -2.87
C ALA A 140 -13.09 -0.90 -2.91
N ARG A 141 -13.60 -1.22 -4.10
CA ARG A 141 -14.60 -2.29 -4.29
C ARG A 141 -13.98 -3.69 -4.19
N ALA A 142 -12.74 -3.87 -4.65
CA ALA A 142 -12.02 -5.14 -4.55
C ALA A 142 -11.73 -5.49 -3.09
N GLU A 143 -11.13 -4.57 -2.35
CA GLU A 143 -10.78 -4.74 -0.93
C GLU A 143 -12.01 -4.93 -0.06
N GLY A 144 -13.15 -4.30 -0.40
CA GLY A 144 -14.43 -4.56 0.23
C GLY A 144 -14.88 -6.02 0.12
N ARG A 145 -14.59 -6.70 -1.00
CA ARG A 145 -14.84 -8.14 -1.15
C ARG A 145 -13.82 -9.00 -0.41
N HIS A 146 -12.55 -8.57 -0.38
CA HIS A 146 -11.48 -9.30 0.31
C HIS A 146 -11.72 -9.33 1.81
N PHE A 147 -12.13 -8.20 2.41
CA PHE A 147 -12.43 -8.17 3.84
C PHE A 147 -13.61 -9.11 4.21
N GLU A 148 -14.70 -9.12 3.43
CA GLU A 148 -15.84 -10.03 3.64
C GLU A 148 -15.42 -11.49 3.53
N PHE A 149 -14.54 -11.77 2.60
CA PHE A 149 -13.98 -13.09 2.39
C PHE A 149 -13.18 -13.57 3.60
N TYR A 150 -12.23 -12.77 4.12
CA TYR A 150 -11.48 -13.09 5.33
C TYR A 150 -12.39 -13.30 6.53
N LEU A 151 -13.38 -12.43 6.70
CA LEU A 151 -14.32 -12.50 7.81
C LEU A 151 -15.17 -13.78 7.77
N ARG A 152 -15.63 -14.19 6.58
CA ARG A 152 -16.35 -15.45 6.39
C ARG A 152 -15.50 -16.66 6.84
N PHE A 153 -14.22 -16.70 6.49
CA PHE A 153 -13.31 -17.75 6.91
C PHE A 153 -13.03 -17.70 8.42
N ALA A 154 -12.91 -16.52 9.01
CA ALA A 154 -12.74 -16.36 10.45
C ALA A 154 -13.91 -16.98 11.23
N TYR A 155 -15.15 -16.70 10.83
CA TYR A 155 -16.34 -17.30 11.46
C TYR A 155 -16.47 -18.82 11.23
N ARG A 156 -15.97 -19.34 10.10
CA ARG A 156 -15.92 -20.79 9.85
C ARG A 156 -14.82 -21.50 10.64
N SER A 157 -13.64 -20.91 10.67
CA SER A 157 -12.46 -21.49 11.34
C SER A 157 -12.62 -21.55 12.85
N GLY A 158 -13.51 -20.76 13.39
CA GLY A 158 -13.94 -20.86 14.77
C GLY A 158 -14.65 -22.17 15.13
N GLY A 159 -14.64 -23.20 14.30
CA GLY A 159 -15.19 -24.57 14.37
C GLY A 159 -15.78 -25.01 15.73
N GLY A 160 -16.90 -24.41 16.15
CA GLY A 160 -17.48 -24.56 17.49
C GLY A 160 -17.24 -23.39 18.44
N VAL A 161 -16.45 -22.36 18.05
CA VAL A 161 -16.31 -21.11 18.82
C VAL A 161 -17.59 -20.29 18.65
N ASP A 162 -18.15 -19.85 19.77
CA ASP A 162 -19.32 -18.98 19.79
C ASP A 162 -19.05 -17.71 18.95
N PRO A 163 -19.96 -17.34 18.02
CA PRO A 163 -19.86 -16.11 17.25
C PRO A 163 -19.66 -14.83 18.08
N ALA A 164 -20.10 -14.80 19.34
CA ALA A 164 -19.85 -13.68 20.24
C ALA A 164 -18.36 -13.57 20.60
N SER A 165 -17.68 -14.70 20.81
CA SER A 165 -16.22 -14.73 21.06
C SER A 165 -15.42 -14.25 19.86
N VAL A 166 -15.80 -14.64 18.64
CA VAL A 166 -15.18 -14.13 17.40
C VAL A 166 -15.37 -12.61 17.29
N ARG A 167 -16.56 -12.10 17.57
CA ARG A 167 -16.81 -10.63 17.56
C ARG A 167 -16.00 -9.90 18.63
N ALA A 168 -15.91 -10.45 19.84
CA ALA A 168 -15.12 -9.87 20.92
C ALA A 168 -13.63 -9.81 20.55
N ARG A 169 -13.10 -10.88 19.94
CA ARG A 169 -11.71 -10.92 19.47
C ARG A 169 -11.46 -9.93 18.33
N LEU A 170 -12.37 -9.84 17.36
CA LEU A 170 -12.33 -8.84 16.30
C LEU A 170 -12.30 -7.41 16.87
N ALA A 171 -13.17 -7.11 17.85
CA ALA A 171 -13.20 -5.81 18.50
C ALA A 171 -11.87 -5.47 19.20
N ALA A 172 -11.25 -6.45 19.88
CA ALA A 172 -9.96 -6.27 20.53
C ALA A 172 -8.85 -5.96 19.50
N LEU A 173 -8.79 -6.69 18.38
CA LEU A 173 -7.82 -6.43 17.31
C LEU A 173 -8.10 -5.11 16.59
N ALA A 174 -9.36 -4.74 16.40
CA ALA A 174 -9.76 -3.47 15.82
C ALA A 174 -9.37 -2.27 16.70
N ALA A 175 -9.39 -2.42 18.04
CA ALA A 175 -8.88 -1.40 18.95
C ALA A 175 -7.36 -1.18 18.77
N VAL A 176 -6.57 -2.26 18.66
CA VAL A 176 -5.13 -2.18 18.37
C VAL A 176 -4.89 -1.51 17.03
N GLU A 177 -5.64 -1.88 15.99
CA GLU A 177 -5.56 -1.28 14.65
C GLU A 177 -5.86 0.23 14.70
N ALA A 178 -6.91 0.62 15.43
CA ALA A 178 -7.30 2.02 15.61
C ALA A 178 -6.19 2.86 16.27
N GLU A 179 -5.53 2.34 17.30
CA GLU A 179 -4.36 3.00 17.90
C GLU A 179 -3.24 3.20 16.88
N LEU A 180 -2.99 2.20 16.03
CA LEU A 180 -1.93 2.26 15.04
C LEU A 180 -2.18 3.32 13.97
N ILE A 181 -3.41 3.48 13.51
CA ILE A 181 -3.73 4.44 12.43
C ILE A 181 -4.02 5.85 12.93
N THR A 182 -4.26 6.03 14.24
CA THR A 182 -4.49 7.35 14.84
C THR A 182 -3.23 7.96 15.43
N ALA A 183 -2.28 7.14 15.90
CA ALA A 183 -1.00 7.61 16.40
C ALA A 183 -0.11 8.10 15.25
N SER A 184 0.60 9.22 15.47
CA SER A 184 1.50 9.78 14.46
C SER A 184 2.64 8.84 14.10
N ASP A 185 3.06 8.91 12.83
CA ASP A 185 4.18 8.17 12.27
C ASP A 185 5.25 9.09 11.68
N ALA A 186 6.52 8.68 11.78
CA ALA A 186 7.64 9.39 11.16
C ALA A 186 7.62 9.33 9.62
N GLN A 187 6.88 8.39 9.03
CA GLN A 187 6.82 8.23 7.58
C GLN A 187 5.38 8.00 7.13
N LEU A 188 4.99 8.69 6.06
CA LEU A 188 3.73 8.41 5.40
C LEU A 188 3.81 7.03 4.72
N ARG A 189 2.87 6.14 5.06
CA ARG A 189 2.67 4.83 4.46
C ARG A 189 1.18 4.59 4.25
N PHE A 190 0.86 3.65 3.39
CA PHE A 190 -0.55 3.34 3.11
C PHE A 190 -1.32 2.91 4.37
N HIS A 191 -0.65 2.27 5.35
CA HIS A 191 -1.23 1.89 6.64
C HIS A 191 -0.63 2.64 7.85
N SER A 192 0.08 3.76 7.66
CA SER A 192 0.54 4.57 8.79
C SER A 192 -0.58 5.37 9.44
N GLY A 193 -0.31 5.92 10.62
CA GLY A 193 -1.03 7.07 11.15
C GLY A 193 -0.68 8.37 10.39
N PRO A 194 -1.20 9.52 10.84
CA PRO A 194 -0.82 10.81 10.31
C PRO A 194 0.70 11.05 10.46
N PRO A 195 1.36 11.68 9.48
CA PRO A 195 2.77 12.04 9.63
C PRO A 195 2.96 13.11 10.70
N HIS A 196 4.14 13.15 11.32
CA HIS A 196 4.48 14.21 12.26
C HIS A 196 4.52 15.57 11.56
N PRO A 197 3.86 16.61 12.09
CA PRO A 197 3.80 17.92 11.45
C PRO A 197 5.17 18.55 11.16
N ALA A 198 6.20 18.23 11.97
CA ALA A 198 7.55 18.78 11.81
C ALA A 198 8.35 18.15 10.64
N GLU A 199 7.96 16.98 10.16
CA GLU A 199 8.66 16.26 9.09
C GLU A 199 7.99 16.42 7.72
N PHE A 200 6.76 16.92 7.69
CA PHE A 200 5.95 17.17 6.50
C PHE A 200 5.60 18.67 6.37
N ALA A 201 6.56 19.55 6.64
CA ALA A 201 6.44 20.92 6.16
C ALA A 201 6.42 20.88 4.62
N PRO A 202 5.56 21.67 3.93
CA PRO A 202 5.49 21.68 2.48
C PRO A 202 6.87 21.90 1.91
N ALA A 203 7.28 21.05 0.98
CA ALA A 203 8.56 21.21 0.27
C ALA A 203 8.55 22.59 -0.37
N ASP A 204 9.43 23.45 0.12
CA ASP A 204 9.55 24.84 -0.30
C ASP A 204 9.61 24.90 -1.85
N ALA A 205 8.66 25.60 -2.46
CA ALA A 205 8.56 25.76 -3.91
C ALA A 205 9.82 26.39 -4.57
N SER A 206 10.82 26.75 -3.75
CA SER A 206 12.11 27.29 -4.16
C SER A 206 13.04 26.26 -4.81
N ARG A 207 12.81 24.94 -4.64
CA ARG A 207 13.68 23.91 -5.24
C ARG A 207 13.40 23.65 -6.72
N ASP A 208 12.18 23.83 -7.18
CA ASP A 208 11.82 23.63 -8.59
C ASP A 208 12.33 24.76 -9.48
N HIS A 209 12.47 26.00 -8.95
CA HIS A 209 13.03 27.12 -9.68
C HIS A 209 14.56 27.03 -9.88
N ALA A 210 15.29 26.41 -8.94
CA ALA A 210 16.74 26.25 -9.05
C ALA A 210 17.15 25.18 -10.08
N GLN A 211 16.31 24.19 -10.32
CA GLN A 211 16.58 23.13 -11.30
C GLN A 211 16.24 23.57 -12.72
N ALA A 212 15.18 24.40 -12.88
CA ALA A 212 14.84 25.01 -14.17
C ALA A 212 15.89 26.04 -14.62
N GLN A 213 16.52 26.78 -13.71
CA GLN A 213 17.56 27.75 -14.04
C GLN A 213 18.91 27.10 -14.39
N ARG A 214 19.22 25.89 -13.91
CA ARG A 214 20.46 25.16 -14.27
C ARG A 214 20.38 24.53 -15.66
N SER A 215 19.20 24.10 -16.12
CA SER A 215 18.99 23.57 -17.46
C SER A 215 18.93 24.65 -18.55
N GLY A 216 18.62 25.91 -18.20
CA GLY A 216 18.61 27.05 -19.11
C GLY A 216 19.99 27.66 -19.45
N ARG A 217 21.00 27.44 -18.60
CA ARG A 217 22.36 28.00 -18.79
C ARG A 217 23.30 27.15 -19.64
N LEU A 218 22.92 25.95 -20.05
CA LEU A 218 23.75 25.05 -20.88
C LEU A 218 23.44 25.14 -22.39
N ARG A 219 22.58 26.07 -22.82
CA ARG A 219 22.25 26.28 -24.25
C ARG A 219 22.64 27.68 -24.78
N GLY A 220 23.83 28.12 -24.48
CA GLY A 220 24.27 29.42 -24.98
C GLY A 220 25.78 29.60 -25.00
N SER A 221 26.47 28.81 -25.79
CA SER A 221 27.78 29.23 -26.37
C SER A 221 28.29 28.13 -27.31
N SER A 222 28.01 28.25 -28.57
CA SER A 222 28.84 27.71 -29.64
C SER A 222 28.76 28.64 -30.87
N SER A 223 29.68 29.58 -30.92
CA SER A 223 29.96 30.35 -32.10
C SER A 223 31.16 29.72 -32.83
N SER A 224 30.90 29.32 -34.06
CA SER A 224 31.79 29.31 -35.23
C SER A 224 33.27 28.98 -35.07
N ARG A 225 33.72 27.93 -35.73
CA ARG A 225 34.82 27.93 -36.71
C ARG A 225 34.90 26.59 -37.47
N ASN A 226 34.61 26.62 -38.75
CA ASN A 226 35.12 25.72 -39.80
C ASN A 226 36.34 26.41 -40.44
N PRO A 227 37.35 25.82 -41.12
CA PRO A 227 37.21 24.69 -42.03
C PRO A 227 38.43 23.71 -42.06
N SER A 228 38.32 22.64 -42.75
CA SER A 228 39.28 22.00 -43.72
C SER A 228 39.26 20.48 -43.65
N ALA A 229 38.72 19.87 -44.66
CA ALA A 229 39.12 18.54 -45.14
C ALA A 229 40.45 18.68 -45.96
N PRO A 230 41.20 17.61 -46.29
CA PRO A 230 40.71 16.40 -46.92
C PRO A 230 41.50 15.07 -46.64
N GLN A 231 41.01 14.05 -47.27
CA GLN A 231 41.68 12.89 -47.93
C GLN A 231 41.75 11.53 -47.21
N ALA A 232 41.21 10.66 -47.97
CA ALA A 232 41.16 9.22 -48.04
C ALA A 232 42.47 8.45 -47.76
N SER A 233 42.33 7.22 -47.23
CA SER A 233 43.02 6.03 -47.76
C SER A 233 42.52 4.74 -47.12
N THR A 234 41.84 3.91 -47.92
CA THR A 234 41.97 2.45 -48.14
C THR A 234 42.20 1.50 -46.94
N LEU A 235 41.28 0.56 -46.89
CA LEU A 235 41.33 -0.82 -46.38
C LEU A 235 42.66 -1.58 -46.72
N PRO A 236 42.99 -2.67 -46.03
CA PRO A 236 42.22 -3.93 -46.26
C PRO A 236 41.44 -4.44 -45.08
#